data_51d595696fc061fe9b672aff94ab6216
#
_entry.id   51d595696fc061fe9b672aff94ab6216
#
_cell.length_a   1.000
_cell.length_b   1.000
_cell.length_c   1.000
_cell.angle_alpha   90.00
_cell.angle_beta   90.00
_cell.angle_gamma   90.00
#
_symmetry.space_group_name_H-M   'P 1'
#
loop_
_entity.id
_entity.type
_entity.pdbx_description
1 polymer ?
#
loop_
_entity_poly.entity_id
_entity_poly.type
_entity_poly.pdbx_seq_one_letter_code
_entity_poly.pdbx_strand_id
1 'polypeptide(L)'
;MKKLLIMATLAVAPLMVTSVQAADSSTKITFAKNSYCGSFAGNIKNGKEFRLWLTPDQNLVIRNVGDDQINVAYVSGPSGRLNGERYENETSYTTESKGNHRMKVYGNSSYSSIEFCAY
;
A
#
# COMPACT_ATOMS: atom_id res chain seq x y z
N MET A 1 -44.94 -31.65 -27.44
CA MET A 1 -44.47 -31.37 -27.26
C MET A 1 -43.58 -30.79 -26.87
N LYS A 2 -43.34 -30.70 -26.80
CA LYS A 2 -42.66 -30.29 -26.52
C LYS A 2 -41.74 -29.63 -26.19
N LYS A 3 -41.52 -29.39 -25.97
CA LYS A 3 -40.87 -28.84 -25.69
C LYS A 3 -40.01 -28.18 -25.32
N LEU A 4 -39.92 -27.99 -25.13
CA LEU A 4 -39.25 -27.41 -24.78
C LEU A 4 -38.43 -26.84 -24.38
N LEU A 5 -38.28 -26.64 -24.22
CA LEU A 5 -37.63 -26.17 -23.91
C LEU A 5 -36.81 -25.61 -23.51
N ILE A 6 -36.68 -25.34 -23.34
CA ILE A 6 -36.00 -24.84 -22.96
C ILE A 6 -35.21 -24.33 -22.58
N MET A 7 -35.09 -24.06 -22.41
CA MET A 7 -34.42 -23.61 -22.06
C MET A 7 -33.62 -23.06 -21.64
N ALA A 8 -33.52 -22.85 -21.57
CA ALA A 8 -32.82 -22.37 -21.17
C ALA A 8 -32.01 -21.90 -20.83
N THR A 9 -31.93 -21.67 -20.78
CA THR A 9 -31.17 -21.24 -20.45
C THR A 9 -30.40 -20.68 -20.06
N LEU A 10 -30.31 -20.41 -19.94
CA LEU A 10 -29.57 -19.86 -19.53
C LEU A 10 -28.83 -19.34 -19.12
N ALA A 11 -28.81 -19.11 -19.03
CA ALA A 11 -28.18 -18.61 -18.55
C ALA A 11 -27.39 -18.23 -18.13
N VAL A 12 -27.18 -18.11 -18.10
CA VAL A 12 -26.46 -17.76 -17.51
C VAL A 12 -25.62 -17.09 -17.35
N ALA A 13 -25.58 -16.81 -17.40
CA ALA A 13 -24.92 -16.16 -17.16
C ALA A 13 -24.27 -15.57 -16.65
N PRO A 14 -24.18 -15.49 -16.53
CA PRO A 14 -23.58 -14.85 -15.96
C PRO A 14 -22.77 -14.46 -15.51
N LEU A 15 -22.57 -14.58 -15.56
CA LEU A 15 -21.92 -14.29 -15.11
C LEU A 15 -21.06 -13.74 -14.91
N MET A 16 -21.08 -13.60 -14.89
CA MET A 16 -20.40 -13.06 -14.64
C MET A 16 -19.74 -12.31 -14.29
N VAL A 17 -19.80 -12.17 -14.45
CA VAL A 17 -19.30 -11.37 -14.10
C VAL A 17 -18.68 -11.05 -13.29
N THR A 18 -18.83 -11.21 -13.04
CA THR A 18 -18.27 -10.80 -12.25
C THR A 18 -17.12 -10.68 -11.93
N SER A 19 -16.78 -10.80 -12.12
CA SER A 19 -15.43 -10.71 -11.92
C SER A 19 -14.90 -9.38 -11.77
N VAL A 20 -15.60 -8.64 -11.20
CA VAL A 20 -15.06 -7.36 -10.89
C VAL A 20 -14.17 -7.51 -9.70
N GLN A 21 -12.92 -7.23 -9.88
CA GLN A 21 -12.01 -7.13 -8.78
C GLN A 21 -11.89 -5.68 -8.39
N ALA A 22 -11.88 -5.43 -7.12
CA ALA A 22 -11.62 -4.10 -6.63
C ALA A 22 -10.23 -3.67 -7.05
N ALA A 23 -10.10 -2.46 -7.53
CA ALA A 23 -8.81 -1.91 -7.84
C ALA A 23 -7.99 -1.78 -6.55
N ASP A 24 -6.69 -1.95 -6.66
CA ASP A 24 -5.79 -1.72 -5.56
C ASP A 24 -5.77 -0.23 -5.27
N SER A 25 -6.28 0.16 -4.10
CA SER A 25 -6.39 1.56 -3.73
C SER A 25 -5.11 2.11 -3.11
N SER A 26 -4.09 1.30 -2.94
CA SER A 26 -2.83 1.78 -2.38
C SER A 26 -2.10 2.67 -3.39
N THR A 27 -1.35 3.61 -2.87
CA THR A 27 -0.56 4.52 -3.68
C THR A 27 0.84 3.98 -3.83
N LYS A 28 1.28 3.85 -5.07
CA LYS A 28 2.64 3.41 -5.35
C LYS A 28 3.61 4.52 -5.05
N ILE A 29 4.66 4.20 -4.30
CA ILE A 29 5.76 5.12 -4.05
C ILE A 29 6.72 5.02 -5.22
N THR A 30 7.09 6.16 -5.80
CA THR A 30 8.06 6.22 -6.88
C THR A 30 9.27 7.00 -6.39
N PHE A 31 10.44 6.37 -6.50
CA PHE A 31 11.67 7.04 -6.11
C PHE A 31 12.06 8.09 -7.14
N ALA A 32 12.57 9.19 -6.67
CA ALA A 32 13.16 10.20 -7.54
C ALA A 32 14.36 9.58 -8.26
N LYS A 33 14.61 10.08 -9.47
CA LYS A 33 15.70 9.56 -10.31
C LYS A 33 17.02 9.67 -9.56
N ASN A 34 17.79 8.58 -9.55
CA ASN A 34 19.08 8.48 -8.87
C ASN A 34 18.96 8.69 -7.36
N SER A 35 17.80 8.41 -6.78
CA SER A 35 17.57 8.57 -5.36
C SER A 35 17.07 7.27 -4.77
N TYR A 36 17.31 7.08 -3.47
CA TYR A 36 16.75 5.97 -2.70
C TYR A 36 15.46 6.38 -2.01
N CYS A 37 14.91 7.54 -2.33
CA CYS A 37 13.76 8.09 -1.63
C CYS A 37 12.67 8.53 -2.59
N GLY A 38 11.44 8.38 -2.14
CA GLY A 38 10.26 8.96 -2.76
C GLY A 38 9.45 9.68 -1.70
N SER A 39 8.58 10.59 -2.11
CA SER A 39 7.84 11.39 -1.14
C SER A 39 6.37 11.46 -1.50
N PHE A 40 5.58 11.80 -0.51
CA PHE A 40 4.15 12.05 -0.65
C PHE A 40 3.77 13.22 0.24
N ALA A 41 2.90 14.08 -0.27
CA ALA A 41 2.33 15.17 0.53
C ALA A 41 0.83 15.22 0.26
N GLY A 42 0.05 15.36 1.31
CA GLY A 42 -1.41 15.42 1.19
C GLY A 42 -2.11 15.09 2.48
N ASN A 43 -3.42 14.84 2.36
CA ASN A 43 -4.25 14.52 3.51
C ASN A 43 -4.26 13.02 3.74
N ILE A 44 -3.68 12.60 4.86
CA ILE A 44 -3.68 11.21 5.28
C ILE A 44 -4.24 11.06 6.69
N LYS A 45 -5.06 12.00 7.11
CA LYS A 45 -5.60 12.01 8.45
C LYS A 45 -6.40 10.74 8.78
N ASN A 46 -7.09 10.20 7.78
CA ASN A 46 -7.87 8.98 7.95
C ASN A 46 -7.09 7.71 7.59
N GLY A 47 -5.81 7.84 7.38
CA GLY A 47 -4.95 6.73 6.99
C GLY A 47 -4.89 6.55 5.49
N LYS A 48 -3.70 6.30 4.99
CA LYS A 48 -3.50 6.01 3.58
C LYS A 48 -2.52 4.86 3.44
N GLU A 49 -2.86 3.93 2.55
CA GLU A 49 -1.98 2.81 2.27
C GLU A 49 -1.11 3.11 1.08
N PHE A 50 0.17 2.82 1.23
CA PHE A 50 1.18 2.96 0.20
C PHE A 50 1.77 1.60 -0.12
N ARG A 51 2.36 1.46 -1.30
CA ARG A 51 3.08 0.24 -1.66
C ARG A 51 4.40 0.58 -2.30
N LEU A 52 5.37 -0.30 -2.07
CA LEU A 52 6.73 -0.15 -2.58
C LEU A 52 7.33 -1.53 -2.78
N TRP A 53 7.93 -1.76 -3.93
CA TRP A 53 8.58 -3.03 -4.21
C TRP A 53 10.00 -3.00 -3.65
N LEU A 54 10.33 -3.97 -2.80
CA LEU A 54 11.61 -4.01 -2.11
C LEU A 54 12.21 -5.41 -2.19
N THR A 55 13.53 -5.50 -1.99
CA THR A 55 14.25 -6.76 -1.88
C THR A 55 14.59 -7.03 -0.42
N PRO A 56 15.05 -8.25 -0.08
CA PRO A 56 15.41 -8.53 1.31
C PRO A 56 16.57 -7.67 1.79
N ASP A 57 16.65 -7.49 3.08
CA ASP A 57 17.77 -6.82 3.77
C ASP A 57 17.92 -5.35 3.39
N GLN A 58 16.85 -4.72 2.94
CA GLN A 58 16.82 -3.28 2.78
C GLN A 58 16.35 -2.63 4.06
N ASN A 59 16.82 -1.42 4.29
CA ASN A 59 16.37 -0.61 5.41
C ASN A 59 15.36 0.41 4.90
N LEU A 60 14.09 0.18 5.21
CA LEU A 60 13.01 1.09 4.84
C LEU A 60 12.82 2.10 5.96
N VAL A 61 12.96 3.38 5.63
CA VAL A 61 12.78 4.47 6.57
C VAL A 61 11.61 5.31 6.12
N ILE A 62 10.63 5.47 7.00
CA ILE A 62 9.47 6.31 6.76
C ILE A 62 9.61 7.53 7.66
N ARG A 63 9.79 8.69 7.05
CA ARG A 63 10.19 9.91 7.75
C ARG A 63 9.15 10.99 7.58
N ASN A 64 8.88 11.68 8.68
CA ASN A 64 8.08 12.89 8.66
C ASN A 64 8.97 14.05 8.23
N VAL A 65 8.62 14.71 7.13
CA VAL A 65 9.39 15.84 6.62
C VAL A 65 8.57 17.13 6.59
N GLY A 66 7.39 17.11 7.19
CA GLY A 66 6.54 18.28 7.29
C GLY A 66 6.36 18.73 8.73
N ASP A 67 5.43 19.66 8.91
CA ASP A 67 5.14 20.21 10.25
C ASP A 67 4.16 19.34 11.03
N ASP A 68 3.46 18.46 10.34
CA ASP A 68 2.52 17.54 10.98
C ASP A 68 3.27 16.39 11.64
N GLN A 69 2.57 15.60 12.42
CA GLN A 69 3.08 14.34 12.93
C GLN A 69 2.46 13.20 12.17
N ILE A 70 3.25 12.18 11.91
CA ILE A 70 2.77 11.00 11.23
C ILE A 70 2.89 9.78 12.14
N ASN A 71 2.04 8.80 11.88
CA ASN A 71 2.05 7.55 12.61
C ASN A 71 1.95 6.40 11.63
N VAL A 72 2.94 5.51 11.63
CA VAL A 72 2.93 4.34 10.78
C VAL A 72 2.16 3.24 11.50
N ALA A 73 1.01 2.86 10.96
CA ALA A 73 0.18 1.83 11.57
C ALA A 73 0.78 0.45 11.37
N TYR A 74 1.31 0.20 10.18
CA TYR A 74 1.98 -1.08 9.90
C TYR A 74 2.82 -0.98 8.64
N VAL A 75 3.77 -1.89 8.53
CA VAL A 75 4.47 -2.23 7.30
C VAL A 75 4.38 -3.74 7.15
N SER A 76 3.98 -4.20 5.97
CA SER A 76 3.79 -5.62 5.71
C SER A 76 4.45 -5.98 4.39
N GLY A 77 5.26 -7.01 4.40
CA GLY A 77 5.87 -7.57 3.19
C GLY A 77 5.21 -8.88 2.80
N PRO A 78 5.71 -9.54 1.74
CA PRO A 78 5.13 -10.82 1.33
C PRO A 78 5.17 -11.89 2.40
N SER A 79 6.11 -11.84 3.33
CA SER A 79 6.21 -12.83 4.40
C SER A 79 5.54 -12.37 5.70
N GLY A 80 4.86 -11.23 5.71
CA GLY A 80 4.10 -10.78 6.86
C GLY A 80 4.51 -9.42 7.38
N ARG A 81 4.02 -9.10 8.56
CA ARG A 81 4.27 -7.82 9.21
C ARG A 81 5.70 -7.68 9.64
N LEU A 82 6.24 -6.48 9.47
CA LEU A 82 7.58 -6.15 9.91
C LEU A 82 7.50 -5.39 11.23
N ASN A 83 8.52 -5.59 12.07
CA ASN A 83 8.67 -4.84 13.30
C ASN A 83 9.54 -3.63 13.04
N GLY A 84 9.03 -2.46 13.42
CA GLY A 84 9.74 -1.22 13.20
C GLY A 84 10.38 -0.71 14.46
N GLU A 85 11.41 0.11 14.27
CA GLU A 85 12.02 0.87 15.35
C GLU A 85 11.65 2.33 15.18
N ARG A 86 11.09 2.90 16.23
CA ARG A 86 10.57 4.25 16.17
C ARG A 86 11.57 5.24 16.74
N TYR A 87 11.85 6.26 15.95
CA TYR A 87 12.67 7.39 16.35
C TYR A 87 11.80 8.65 16.33
N GLU A 88 12.36 9.77 16.65
CA GLU A 88 11.57 10.98 16.84
C GLU A 88 10.75 11.36 15.59
N ASN A 89 11.38 11.38 14.43
CA ASN A 89 10.72 11.80 13.19
C ASN A 89 10.70 10.71 12.14
N GLU A 90 11.00 9.48 12.51
CA GLU A 90 11.05 8.40 11.53
C GLU A 90 10.84 7.06 12.18
N THR A 91 10.44 6.10 11.36
CA THR A 91 10.35 4.69 11.76
C THR A 91 11.14 3.87 10.74
N SER A 92 11.92 2.93 11.23
CA SER A 92 12.84 2.14 10.41
C SER A 92 12.46 0.67 10.45
N TYR A 93 12.53 0.01 9.29
CA TYR A 93 12.17 -1.40 9.13
C TYR A 93 13.23 -2.09 8.30
N THR A 94 13.55 -3.33 8.65
CA THR A 94 14.41 -4.17 7.82
C THR A 94 13.54 -5.15 7.06
N THR A 95 13.67 -5.17 5.73
CA THR A 95 12.86 -6.05 4.90
C THR A 95 13.38 -7.50 4.99
N GLU A 96 12.46 -8.45 4.81
CA GLU A 96 12.78 -9.87 4.94
C GLU A 96 12.54 -10.65 3.66
N SER A 97 11.74 -10.11 2.74
CA SER A 97 11.36 -10.83 1.55
C SER A 97 11.28 -9.90 0.36
N LYS A 98 11.35 -10.46 -0.84
CA LYS A 98 11.28 -9.72 -2.09
C LYS A 98 9.83 -9.60 -2.51
N GLY A 99 9.42 -8.41 -2.89
CA GLY A 99 8.08 -8.18 -3.41
C GLY A 99 7.50 -6.87 -2.94
N ASN A 100 6.20 -6.73 -3.16
CA ASN A 100 5.49 -5.52 -2.77
C ASN A 100 5.31 -5.48 -1.26
N HIS A 101 5.69 -4.36 -0.70
CA HIS A 101 5.46 -4.05 0.70
C HIS A 101 4.36 -3.02 0.78
N ARG A 102 3.50 -3.17 1.77
CA ARG A 102 2.40 -2.24 2.01
C ARG A 102 2.57 -1.62 3.37
N MET A 103 2.28 -0.33 3.43
CA MET A 103 2.40 0.41 4.67
C MET A 103 1.24 1.37 4.78
N LYS A 104 0.70 1.51 5.98
CA LYS A 104 -0.39 2.44 6.24
C LYS A 104 0.08 3.51 7.18
N VAL A 105 -0.11 4.76 6.77
CA VAL A 105 0.39 5.92 7.50
C VAL A 105 -0.76 6.88 7.75
N TYR A 106 -0.82 7.40 8.96
CA TYR A 106 -1.80 8.39 9.38
C TYR A 106 -1.10 9.72 9.64
N GLY A 107 -1.76 10.79 9.27
CA GLY A 107 -1.36 12.12 9.67
C GLY A 107 -2.21 12.63 10.81
N ASN A 108 -1.78 13.72 11.42
CA ASN A 108 -2.46 14.32 12.54
C ASN A 108 -3.31 15.53 12.14
N SER A 109 -3.03 16.08 10.97
CA SER A 109 -3.77 17.23 10.44
C SER A 109 -4.20 16.96 9.00
N SER A 110 -4.71 17.98 8.33
CA SER A 110 -5.21 17.84 6.96
C SER A 110 -4.11 17.82 5.91
N TYR A 111 -2.85 18.04 6.30
CA TYR A 111 -1.75 18.04 5.35
C TYR A 111 -0.50 17.49 6.01
N SER A 112 0.03 16.42 5.42
CA SER A 112 1.23 15.76 5.92
C SER A 112 2.23 15.58 4.78
N SER A 113 3.51 15.57 5.10
CA SER A 113 4.57 15.31 4.15
C SER A 113 5.44 14.18 4.66
N ILE A 114 5.62 13.17 3.81
CA ILE A 114 6.31 11.93 4.19
C ILE A 114 7.38 11.64 3.16
N GLU A 115 8.50 11.13 3.62
CA GLU A 115 9.54 10.60 2.77
C GLU A 115 9.71 9.12 3.06
N PHE A 116 9.77 8.31 2.00
CA PHE A 116 10.00 6.88 2.07
C PHE A 116 11.35 6.61 1.43
N CYS A 117 12.28 6.08 2.20
CA CYS A 117 13.63 5.78 1.70
C CYS A 117 13.93 4.29 1.92
N ALA A 118 14.60 3.67 0.95
CA ALA A 118 15.03 2.28 1.04
C ALA A 118 16.50 2.18 0.69
N TYR A 119 17.30 1.73 1.65
CA TYR A 119 18.75 1.67 1.49
C TYR A 119 19.26 0.25 1.39
#